data_d771256a77dfd3077634367858711619
#
_entry.id   d771256a77dfd3077634367858711619
#
_cell.length_a   1.000
_cell.length_b   1.000
_cell.length_c   1.000
_cell.angle_alpha   90.00
_cell.angle_beta   90.00
_cell.angle_gamma   90.00
#
_symmetry.space_group_name_H-M   'P 1'
#
loop_
_entity.id
_entity.type
_entity.pdbx_description
1 polymer ?
#
loop_
_entity_poly.entity_id
_entity_poly.type
_entity_poly.pdbx_seq_one_letter_code
_entity_poly.pdbx_strand_id
1 'polypeptide(L)'
;MFIRKLTSADAFVAVDLADVPGCGVVRCAPKILQGGAKDLARSTTYALAALERRETGISAGINAAPEDRDAAVVALAAEVAGWDAGYRLVAAKGVEPGSLGSVEQADDAALLAAGAVAAGLAACPDAGTAVVDGSAGPELVAELTSRGLTVIEAEQPLIAEADLLFVGFKVGAIDHGVADRLRIR
;
A
#
# COMPACT_ATOMS: atom_id res chain seq x y z
N MET A 1 -14.32 12.89 -10.20
CA MET A 1 -14.28 12.08 -8.95
C MET A 1 -15.68 11.84 -8.42
N PHE A 2 -16.04 10.61 -8.09
CA PHE A 2 -17.34 10.25 -7.51
C PHE A 2 -17.21 9.09 -6.51
N ILE A 3 -18.28 8.86 -5.75
CA ILE A 3 -18.40 7.71 -4.84
C ILE A 3 -19.51 6.81 -5.38
N ARG A 4 -19.23 5.54 -5.57
CA ARG A 4 -20.21 4.49 -5.83
C ARG A 4 -20.41 3.70 -4.53
N LYS A 5 -21.60 3.79 -3.95
CA LYS A 5 -21.97 2.99 -2.77
C LYS A 5 -22.40 1.61 -3.22
N LEU A 6 -22.10 0.60 -2.42
CA LEU A 6 -22.58 -0.74 -2.62
C LEU A 6 -24.00 -0.89 -2.08
N THR A 7 -24.71 -1.88 -2.60
CA THR A 7 -26.05 -2.27 -2.13
C THR A 7 -26.00 -3.51 -1.23
N SER A 8 -24.96 -4.31 -1.35
CA SER A 8 -24.79 -5.59 -0.65
C SER A 8 -24.12 -5.46 0.73
N ALA A 9 -23.43 -4.34 0.99
CA ALA A 9 -22.73 -4.08 2.25
C ALA A 9 -22.63 -2.58 2.53
N ASP A 10 -22.36 -2.19 3.77
CA ASP A 10 -21.96 -0.80 4.09
C ASP A 10 -20.53 -0.54 3.59
N ALA A 11 -20.44 -0.36 2.29
CA ALA A 11 -19.19 -0.16 1.60
C ALA A 11 -19.34 0.83 0.44
N PHE A 12 -18.21 1.33 -0.04
CA PHE A 12 -18.18 2.24 -1.17
C PHE A 12 -16.86 2.12 -1.94
N VAL A 13 -16.86 2.56 -3.19
CA VAL A 13 -15.66 2.76 -4.00
C VAL A 13 -15.58 4.24 -4.41
N ALA A 14 -14.51 4.91 -4.01
CA ALA A 14 -14.14 6.21 -4.53
C ALA A 14 -13.41 6.01 -5.85
N VAL A 15 -13.84 6.74 -6.87
CA VAL A 15 -13.29 6.67 -8.25
C VAL A 15 -12.89 8.08 -8.67
N ASP A 16 -11.66 8.27 -9.13
CA ASP A 16 -11.20 9.60 -9.51
C ASP A 16 -11.68 10.01 -10.91
N LEU A 17 -11.44 9.20 -11.92
CA LEU A 17 -11.90 9.44 -13.30
C LEU A 17 -12.94 8.41 -13.70
N ALA A 18 -14.00 8.86 -14.39
CA ALA A 18 -15.02 7.98 -14.93
C ALA A 18 -14.57 7.30 -16.24
N ASP A 19 -15.25 6.23 -16.59
CA ASP A 19 -15.20 5.57 -17.91
C ASP A 19 -13.83 5.04 -18.35
N VAL A 20 -12.96 4.73 -17.36
CA VAL A 20 -11.68 4.05 -17.57
C VAL A 20 -11.48 2.94 -16.55
N PRO A 21 -10.73 1.87 -16.87
CA PRO A 21 -10.36 0.85 -15.91
C PRO A 21 -9.65 1.47 -14.70
N GLY A 22 -9.79 0.86 -13.55
CA GLY A 22 -9.20 1.41 -12.33
C GLY A 22 -8.48 0.39 -11.48
N CYS A 23 -7.44 0.85 -10.79
CA CYS A 23 -6.81 0.05 -9.76
C CYS A 23 -6.59 0.86 -8.48
N GLY A 24 -6.49 0.16 -7.37
CA GLY A 24 -6.27 0.78 -6.07
C GLY A 24 -6.44 -0.19 -4.93
N VAL A 25 -6.67 0.33 -3.74
CA VAL A 25 -6.70 -0.49 -2.52
C VAL A 25 -8.10 -0.60 -1.93
N VAL A 26 -8.35 -1.70 -1.21
CA VAL A 26 -9.52 -1.87 -0.35
C VAL A 26 -9.10 -1.97 1.11
N ARG A 27 -9.80 -1.27 1.97
CA ARG A 27 -9.60 -1.26 3.43
C ARG A 27 -10.89 -1.58 4.14
N CYS A 28 -10.81 -2.32 5.24
CA CYS A 28 -11.93 -2.62 6.12
C CYS A 28 -11.65 -2.15 7.54
N ALA A 29 -12.60 -1.44 8.12
CA ALA A 29 -12.59 -1.01 9.53
C ALA A 29 -14.02 -0.68 9.95
N PRO A 30 -14.30 -0.53 11.27
CA PRO A 30 -15.62 -0.10 11.73
C PRO A 30 -16.11 1.21 11.09
N LYS A 31 -15.18 2.07 10.67
CA LYS A 31 -15.50 3.30 9.93
C LYS A 31 -14.35 3.70 9.01
N ILE A 32 -14.62 3.80 7.72
CA ILE A 32 -13.72 4.35 6.70
C ILE A 32 -14.27 5.70 6.22
N LEU A 33 -13.45 6.74 6.24
CA LEU A 33 -13.85 8.07 5.81
C LEU A 33 -13.73 8.20 4.29
N GLN A 34 -14.81 8.65 3.65
CA GLN A 34 -14.88 8.84 2.20
C GLN A 34 -13.88 9.92 1.71
N GLY A 35 -13.61 10.95 2.52
CA GLY A 35 -12.62 11.98 2.18
C GLY A 35 -11.24 11.38 1.93
N GLY A 36 -10.71 10.63 2.91
CA GLY A 36 -9.41 9.98 2.75
C GLY A 36 -9.38 8.91 1.63
N ALA A 37 -10.52 8.27 1.33
CA ALA A 37 -10.59 7.37 0.18
C ALA A 37 -10.52 8.12 -1.15
N LYS A 38 -11.14 9.29 -1.26
CA LYS A 38 -11.03 10.16 -2.43
C LYS A 38 -9.61 10.66 -2.67
N ASP A 39 -8.93 11.08 -1.60
CA ASP A 39 -7.56 11.57 -1.69
C ASP A 39 -6.61 10.44 -2.14
N LEU A 40 -6.81 9.23 -1.62
CA LEU A 40 -6.04 8.07 -2.02
C LEU A 40 -6.30 7.66 -3.48
N ALA A 41 -7.56 7.67 -3.93
CA ALA A 41 -7.90 7.42 -5.33
C ALA A 41 -7.20 8.42 -6.26
N ARG A 42 -7.24 9.70 -5.92
CA ARG A 42 -6.57 10.76 -6.71
C ARG A 42 -5.05 10.59 -6.73
N SER A 43 -4.43 10.30 -5.60
CA SER A 43 -3.00 10.03 -5.50
C SER A 43 -2.59 8.85 -6.39
N THR A 44 -3.39 7.79 -6.41
CA THR A 44 -3.17 6.64 -7.29
C THR A 44 -3.28 7.03 -8.77
N THR A 45 -4.27 7.86 -9.15
CA THR A 45 -4.38 8.38 -10.53
C THR A 45 -3.13 9.13 -10.95
N TYR A 46 -2.58 9.98 -10.08
CA TYR A 46 -1.35 10.71 -10.40
C TYR A 46 -0.14 9.78 -10.57
N ALA A 47 -0.02 8.75 -9.74
CA ALA A 47 1.03 7.76 -9.88
C ALA A 47 0.91 6.97 -11.19
N LEU A 48 -0.30 6.54 -11.55
CA LEU A 48 -0.58 5.86 -12.81
C LEU A 48 -0.28 6.75 -14.03
N ALA A 49 -0.66 8.02 -13.97
CA ALA A 49 -0.37 9.00 -15.02
C ALA A 49 1.14 9.24 -15.19
N ALA A 50 1.89 9.29 -14.10
CA ALA A 50 3.35 9.40 -14.13
C ALA A 50 4.02 8.18 -14.79
N LEU A 51 3.35 7.02 -14.76
CA LEU A 51 3.76 5.79 -15.44
C LEU A 51 3.12 5.62 -16.82
N GLU A 52 2.49 6.67 -17.37
CA GLU A 52 1.80 6.71 -18.67
C GLU A 52 0.67 5.65 -18.80
N ARG A 53 0.10 5.20 -17.67
CA ARG A 53 -1.00 4.24 -17.66
C ARG A 53 -2.33 4.94 -17.83
N ARG A 54 -3.17 4.42 -18.75
CA ARG A 54 -4.53 4.92 -18.99
C ARG A 54 -5.54 4.25 -18.04
N GLU A 55 -5.34 4.44 -16.75
CA GLU A 55 -6.17 3.90 -15.68
C GLU A 55 -6.49 4.98 -14.66
N THR A 56 -7.57 4.80 -13.92
CA THR A 56 -7.93 5.67 -12.78
C THR A 56 -7.51 5.04 -11.46
N GLY A 57 -7.17 5.87 -10.52
CA GLY A 57 -7.07 5.45 -9.14
C GLY A 57 -8.47 5.23 -8.53
N ILE A 58 -8.60 4.15 -7.79
CA ILE A 58 -9.78 3.85 -6.98
C ILE A 58 -9.38 3.56 -5.53
N SER A 59 -10.32 3.72 -4.61
CA SER A 59 -10.13 3.32 -3.22
C SER A 59 -11.44 2.84 -2.63
N ALA A 60 -11.50 1.57 -2.27
CA ALA A 60 -12.65 0.99 -1.62
C ALA A 60 -12.56 1.08 -0.09
N GLY A 61 -13.70 1.33 0.54
CA GLY A 61 -13.86 1.33 1.98
C GLY A 61 -15.03 0.47 2.41
N ILE A 62 -14.79 -0.43 3.34
CA ILE A 62 -15.79 -1.30 3.96
C ILE A 62 -15.95 -0.89 5.41
N ASN A 63 -17.17 -0.54 5.83
CA ASN A 63 -17.51 -0.27 7.21
C ASN A 63 -18.07 -1.54 7.83
N ALA A 64 -17.25 -2.30 8.53
CA ALA A 64 -17.66 -3.53 9.19
C ALA A 64 -16.97 -3.72 10.52
N ALA A 65 -17.69 -4.28 11.48
CA ALA A 65 -17.12 -4.77 12.72
C ALA A 65 -16.21 -5.99 12.44
N PRO A 66 -15.27 -6.33 13.33
CA PRO A 66 -14.35 -7.44 13.09
C PRO A 66 -15.04 -8.77 12.77
N GLU A 67 -16.17 -9.05 13.40
CA GLU A 67 -16.97 -10.25 13.23
C GLU A 67 -17.70 -10.35 11.87
N ASP A 68 -18.00 -9.20 11.25
CA ASP A 68 -18.73 -9.12 9.97
C ASP A 68 -17.77 -8.90 8.78
N ARG A 69 -16.49 -8.77 9.03
CA ARG A 69 -15.49 -8.37 8.04
C ARG A 69 -15.47 -9.25 6.81
N ASP A 70 -15.34 -10.56 7.01
CA ASP A 70 -15.15 -11.49 5.91
C ASP A 70 -16.39 -11.52 4.99
N ALA A 71 -17.58 -11.50 5.56
CA ALA A 71 -18.82 -11.43 4.81
C ALA A 71 -18.93 -10.12 4.00
N ALA A 72 -18.53 -8.99 4.59
CA ALA A 72 -18.55 -7.70 3.94
C ALA A 72 -17.51 -7.58 2.81
N VAL A 73 -16.34 -8.20 2.96
CA VAL A 73 -15.29 -8.28 1.92
C VAL A 73 -15.78 -9.11 0.74
N VAL A 74 -16.37 -10.28 0.98
CA VAL A 74 -16.93 -11.13 -0.07
C VAL A 74 -18.06 -10.42 -0.81
N ALA A 75 -18.95 -9.73 -0.09
CA ALA A 75 -20.04 -8.96 -0.69
C ALA A 75 -19.51 -7.82 -1.59
N LEU A 76 -18.49 -7.07 -1.14
CA LEU A 76 -17.83 -6.05 -1.95
C LEU A 76 -17.21 -6.65 -3.21
N ALA A 77 -16.45 -7.72 -3.08
CA ALA A 77 -15.77 -8.35 -4.21
C ALA A 77 -16.76 -8.83 -5.28
N ALA A 78 -17.83 -9.48 -4.86
CA ALA A 78 -18.89 -9.97 -5.75
C ALA A 78 -19.61 -8.82 -6.49
N GLU A 79 -19.96 -7.75 -5.78
CA GLU A 79 -20.65 -6.61 -6.39
C GLU A 79 -19.73 -5.84 -7.35
N VAL A 80 -18.48 -5.61 -6.98
CA VAL A 80 -17.47 -4.93 -7.84
C VAL A 80 -17.16 -5.76 -9.09
N ALA A 81 -17.07 -7.09 -8.96
CA ALA A 81 -16.88 -7.99 -10.10
C ALA A 81 -18.03 -7.92 -11.11
N GLY A 82 -19.24 -7.63 -10.65
CA GLY A 82 -20.42 -7.43 -11.50
C GLY A 82 -20.45 -6.07 -12.22
N TRP A 83 -19.53 -5.16 -11.90
CA TRP A 83 -19.48 -3.87 -12.59
C TRP A 83 -18.64 -3.98 -13.87
N ASP A 84 -19.19 -3.50 -14.98
CA ASP A 84 -18.48 -3.45 -16.27
C ASP A 84 -17.48 -2.27 -16.31
N ALA A 85 -16.62 -2.21 -15.32
CA ALA A 85 -15.69 -1.10 -15.10
C ALA A 85 -14.21 -1.51 -15.08
N GLY A 86 -13.91 -2.80 -15.10
CA GLY A 86 -12.54 -3.33 -15.07
C GLY A 86 -11.76 -2.89 -13.82
N TYR A 87 -12.42 -2.81 -12.67
CA TYR A 87 -11.77 -2.42 -11.44
C TYR A 87 -10.99 -3.57 -10.81
N ARG A 88 -9.78 -3.26 -10.33
CA ARG A 88 -8.89 -4.18 -9.64
C ARG A 88 -8.49 -3.59 -8.29
N LEU A 89 -8.49 -4.41 -7.26
CA LEU A 89 -8.25 -3.99 -5.89
C LEU A 89 -7.13 -4.82 -5.26
N VAL A 90 -6.22 -4.13 -4.58
CA VAL A 90 -5.22 -4.74 -3.71
C VAL A 90 -5.78 -4.78 -2.30
N ALA A 91 -5.70 -5.93 -1.65
CA ALA A 91 -6.06 -6.10 -0.25
C ALA A 91 -5.12 -5.24 0.62
N ALA A 92 -5.71 -4.42 1.50
CA ALA A 92 -4.96 -3.55 2.40
C ALA A 92 -5.51 -3.67 3.82
N LYS A 93 -5.27 -2.71 4.69
CA LYS A 93 -5.60 -2.78 6.12
C LYS A 93 -6.99 -3.37 6.39
N GLY A 94 -7.03 -4.48 7.11
CA GLY A 94 -8.25 -5.18 7.52
C GLY A 94 -8.89 -6.02 6.42
N VAL A 95 -8.18 -6.30 5.34
CA VAL A 95 -8.59 -7.23 4.27
C VAL A 95 -7.46 -8.20 4.04
N GLU A 96 -7.77 -9.49 4.06
CA GLU A 96 -6.77 -10.54 3.87
C GLU A 96 -6.45 -10.70 2.37
N PRO A 97 -5.17 -10.85 1.99
CA PRO A 97 -4.80 -11.22 0.62
C PRO A 97 -5.48 -12.52 0.17
N GLY A 98 -5.94 -12.56 -1.07
CA GLY A 98 -6.68 -13.70 -1.63
C GLY A 98 -8.19 -13.66 -1.41
N SER A 99 -8.71 -12.72 -0.59
CA SER A 99 -10.12 -12.66 -0.23
C SER A 99 -11.02 -11.95 -1.26
N LEU A 100 -10.43 -11.25 -2.23
CA LEU A 100 -11.16 -10.44 -3.20
C LEU A 100 -11.47 -11.18 -4.52
N GLY A 101 -11.00 -12.42 -4.67
CA GLY A 101 -11.30 -13.27 -5.82
C GLY A 101 -10.91 -12.62 -7.15
N SER A 102 -11.85 -12.57 -8.11
CA SER A 102 -11.57 -12.11 -9.48
C SER A 102 -11.25 -10.62 -9.61
N VAL A 103 -11.55 -9.81 -8.61
CA VAL A 103 -11.21 -8.37 -8.61
C VAL A 103 -9.89 -8.09 -7.91
N GLU A 104 -9.23 -9.14 -7.36
CA GLU A 104 -7.95 -8.97 -6.70
C GLU A 104 -6.83 -8.74 -7.71
N GLN A 105 -6.07 -7.69 -7.46
CA GLN A 105 -4.79 -7.49 -8.11
C GLN A 105 -3.71 -8.11 -7.22
N ALA A 106 -2.80 -8.87 -7.80
CA ALA A 106 -1.65 -9.38 -7.07
C ALA A 106 -0.90 -8.24 -6.38
N ASP A 107 -0.45 -8.49 -5.16
CA ASP A 107 0.40 -7.55 -4.44
C ASP A 107 1.75 -7.44 -5.16
N ASP A 108 2.13 -6.22 -5.51
CA ASP A 108 3.42 -5.92 -6.14
C ASP A 108 4.52 -5.66 -5.08
N ALA A 109 4.39 -6.21 -3.87
CA ALA A 109 5.32 -5.97 -2.76
C ALA A 109 6.78 -6.30 -3.13
N ALA A 110 7.01 -7.39 -3.86
CA ALA A 110 8.34 -7.75 -4.34
C ALA A 110 8.89 -6.71 -5.35
N LEU A 111 8.04 -6.20 -6.24
CA LEU A 111 8.44 -5.16 -7.20
C LEU A 111 8.72 -3.83 -6.51
N LEU A 112 7.90 -3.45 -5.52
CA LEU A 112 8.13 -2.27 -4.70
C LEU A 112 9.42 -2.39 -3.90
N ALA A 113 9.70 -3.56 -3.32
CA ALA A 113 10.94 -3.85 -2.61
C ALA A 113 12.15 -3.71 -3.55
N ALA A 114 12.10 -4.31 -4.74
CA ALA A 114 13.16 -4.20 -5.73
C ALA A 114 13.41 -2.74 -6.15
N GLY A 115 12.36 -1.97 -6.37
CA GLY A 115 12.43 -0.55 -6.69
C GLY A 115 13.04 0.29 -5.56
N ALA A 116 12.61 0.05 -4.31
CA ALA A 116 13.11 0.76 -3.14
C ALA A 116 14.62 0.48 -2.91
N VAL A 117 15.03 -0.80 -3.02
CA VAL A 117 16.45 -1.19 -2.87
C VAL A 117 17.29 -0.60 -4.01
N ALA A 118 16.80 -0.64 -5.25
CA ALA A 118 17.51 -0.04 -6.37
C ALA A 118 17.69 1.48 -6.19
N ALA A 119 16.69 2.19 -5.69
CA ALA A 119 16.78 3.62 -5.39
C ALA A 119 17.78 3.90 -4.25
N GLY A 120 17.77 3.10 -3.17
CA GLY A 120 18.73 3.21 -2.08
C GLY A 120 20.16 3.02 -2.55
N LEU A 121 20.42 1.97 -3.35
CA LEU A 121 21.76 1.70 -3.90
C LEU A 121 22.19 2.75 -4.93
N ALA A 122 21.27 3.37 -5.66
CA ALA A 122 21.58 4.48 -6.56
C ALA A 122 22.00 5.74 -5.77
N ALA A 123 21.41 5.96 -4.59
CA ALA A 123 21.77 7.07 -3.70
C ALA A 123 23.07 6.79 -2.91
N CYS A 124 23.32 5.55 -2.52
CA CYS A 124 24.50 5.11 -1.76
C CYS A 124 25.07 3.82 -2.39
N PRO A 125 25.88 3.94 -3.48
CA PRO A 125 26.37 2.76 -4.23
C PRO A 125 27.25 1.79 -3.43
N ASP A 126 27.94 2.30 -2.42
CA ASP A 126 28.85 1.53 -1.58
C ASP A 126 28.19 1.01 -0.29
N ALA A 127 26.86 1.06 -0.21
CA ALA A 127 26.13 0.58 0.96
C ALA A 127 26.34 -0.94 1.15
N GLY A 128 26.79 -1.31 2.36
CA GLY A 128 26.94 -2.71 2.77
C GLY A 128 25.92 -3.13 3.84
N THR A 129 25.28 -2.15 4.48
CA THR A 129 24.36 -2.37 5.59
C THR A 129 23.04 -1.65 5.41
N ALA A 130 21.96 -2.24 5.87
CA ALA A 130 20.65 -1.63 5.87
C ALA A 130 19.87 -1.94 7.16
N VAL A 131 19.09 -0.99 7.63
CA VAL A 131 18.08 -1.19 8.68
C VAL A 131 16.70 -1.04 8.07
N VAL A 132 15.80 -1.92 8.47
CA VAL A 132 14.40 -1.92 8.03
C VAL A 132 13.50 -1.71 9.25
N ASP A 133 12.63 -0.70 9.19
CA ASP A 133 11.52 -0.58 10.13
C ASP A 133 10.56 -1.75 9.92
N GLY A 134 10.17 -2.44 10.98
CA GLY A 134 9.35 -3.66 10.95
C GLY A 134 7.99 -3.54 10.24
N SER A 135 7.60 -2.32 9.83
CA SER A 135 6.41 -2.08 9.00
C SER A 135 6.66 -2.20 7.49
N ALA A 136 7.91 -2.43 7.04
CA ALA A 136 8.28 -2.41 5.62
C ALA A 136 8.12 -3.76 4.88
N GLY A 137 7.74 -4.82 5.57
CA GLY A 137 7.45 -6.13 4.98
C GLY A 137 8.69 -7.03 4.75
N PRO A 138 8.46 -8.36 4.68
CA PRO A 138 9.53 -9.34 4.52
C PRO A 138 10.18 -9.33 3.12
N GLU A 139 9.47 -8.89 2.09
CA GLU A 139 9.95 -8.81 0.71
C GLU A 139 11.14 -7.86 0.59
N LEU A 140 11.13 -6.77 1.37
CA LEU A 140 12.22 -5.80 1.38
C LEU A 140 13.48 -6.40 2.00
N VAL A 141 13.36 -7.15 3.09
CA VAL A 141 14.47 -7.86 3.73
C VAL A 141 15.07 -8.91 2.77
N ALA A 142 14.22 -9.66 2.08
CA ALA A 142 14.65 -10.65 1.11
C ALA A 142 15.40 -10.00 -0.07
N GLU A 143 14.91 -8.88 -0.60
CA GLU A 143 15.56 -8.17 -1.70
C GLU A 143 16.91 -7.57 -1.27
N LEU A 144 16.99 -6.94 -0.09
CA LEU A 144 18.26 -6.42 0.46
C LEU A 144 19.31 -7.52 0.57
N THR A 145 18.92 -8.66 1.14
CA THR A 145 19.80 -9.83 1.29
C THR A 145 20.23 -10.38 -0.08
N SER A 146 19.32 -10.43 -1.06
CA SER A 146 19.64 -10.89 -2.42
C SER A 146 20.67 -9.99 -3.12
N ARG A 147 20.68 -8.70 -2.78
CA ARG A 147 21.66 -7.72 -3.27
C ARG A 147 22.96 -7.69 -2.48
N GLY A 148 23.12 -8.56 -1.48
CA GLY A 148 24.33 -8.70 -0.69
C GLY A 148 24.46 -7.69 0.47
N LEU A 149 23.40 -6.96 0.83
CA LEU A 149 23.42 -6.11 1.99
C LEU A 149 23.18 -6.92 3.28
N THR A 150 23.86 -6.52 4.33
CA THR A 150 23.59 -7.02 5.68
C THR A 150 22.43 -6.25 6.29
N VAL A 151 21.32 -6.93 6.58
CA VAL A 151 20.19 -6.32 7.29
C VAL A 151 20.45 -6.37 8.79
N ILE A 152 20.49 -5.20 9.42
CA ILE A 152 20.74 -5.04 10.85
C ILE A 152 19.41 -5.12 11.59
N GLU A 153 19.28 -6.09 12.48
CA GLU A 153 18.18 -6.15 13.45
C GLU A 153 18.49 -5.23 14.64
N ALA A 154 17.59 -4.30 14.93
CA ALA A 154 17.74 -3.35 16.01
C ALA A 154 16.44 -3.14 16.77
N GLU A 155 16.51 -3.03 18.10
CA GLU A 155 15.34 -2.69 18.91
C GLU A 155 14.76 -1.30 18.58
N GLN A 156 15.59 -0.39 18.14
CA GLN A 156 15.22 0.96 17.69
C GLN A 156 15.72 1.20 16.25
N PRO A 157 15.03 0.67 15.25
CA PRO A 157 15.50 0.70 13.86
C PRO A 157 15.79 2.11 13.34
N LEU A 158 14.95 3.09 13.72
CA LEU A 158 15.04 4.47 13.21
C LEU A 158 16.32 5.23 13.64
N ILE A 159 17.04 4.76 14.64
CA ILE A 159 18.25 5.40 15.13
C ILE A 159 19.47 4.45 15.16
N ALA A 160 19.32 3.29 14.57
CA ALA A 160 20.42 2.35 14.40
C ALA A 160 21.43 2.88 13.36
N GLU A 161 22.69 2.51 13.52
CA GLU A 161 23.74 2.87 12.59
C GLU A 161 23.74 1.92 11.39
N ALA A 162 23.60 2.47 10.17
CA ALA A 162 23.62 1.74 8.91
C ALA A 162 23.94 2.67 7.74
N ASP A 163 24.17 2.11 6.56
CA ASP A 163 24.33 2.89 5.34
C ASP A 163 22.97 3.31 4.77
N LEU A 164 21.95 2.46 4.92
CA LEU A 164 20.59 2.70 4.43
C LEU A 164 19.56 2.45 5.53
N LEU A 165 18.52 3.29 5.57
CA LEU A 165 17.33 3.09 6.40
C LEU A 165 16.09 3.04 5.52
N PHE A 166 15.35 1.95 5.63
CA PHE A 166 14.05 1.78 4.99
C PHE A 166 12.93 1.90 6.02
N VAL A 167 12.10 2.91 5.85
CA VAL A 167 10.97 3.19 6.75
C VAL A 167 9.68 2.78 6.06
N GLY A 168 8.83 2.05 6.76
CA GLY A 168 7.53 1.63 6.27
C GLY A 168 6.46 2.74 6.30
N PHE A 169 5.20 2.34 6.28
CA PHE A 169 4.06 3.23 6.03
C PHE A 169 3.57 4.04 7.24
N LYS A 170 4.33 4.10 8.33
CA LYS A 170 3.92 4.87 9.52
C LYS A 170 4.14 6.36 9.28
N VAL A 171 3.06 7.10 9.13
CA VAL A 171 3.10 8.56 8.99
C VAL A 171 3.74 9.19 10.23
N GLY A 172 4.74 10.08 10.03
CA GLY A 172 5.45 10.74 11.11
C GLY A 172 6.43 9.84 11.88
N ALA A 173 6.84 8.69 11.32
CA ALA A 173 7.85 7.83 11.93
C ALA A 173 9.18 8.56 12.15
N ILE A 174 9.56 9.43 11.20
CA ILE A 174 10.71 10.32 11.33
C ILE A 174 10.19 11.70 11.70
N ASP A 175 10.19 12.03 12.97
CA ASP A 175 9.98 13.37 13.48
C ASP A 175 11.31 14.11 13.66
N HIS A 176 11.28 15.36 14.12
CA HIS A 176 12.51 16.14 14.36
C HIS A 176 13.45 15.47 15.36
N GLY A 177 12.91 14.87 16.43
CA GLY A 177 13.72 14.21 17.45
C GLY A 177 14.36 12.92 16.96
N VAL A 178 13.75 12.22 16.02
CA VAL A 178 14.36 11.06 15.33
C VAL A 178 15.38 11.55 14.32
N ALA A 179 15.04 12.58 13.52
CA ALA A 179 15.94 13.14 12.50
C ALA A 179 17.30 13.59 13.10
N ASP A 180 17.28 14.22 14.27
CA ASP A 180 18.49 14.66 14.99
C ASP A 180 19.37 13.49 15.48
N ARG A 181 18.83 12.28 15.53
CA ARG A 181 19.53 11.07 16.01
C ARG A 181 19.83 10.06 14.91
N LEU A 182 19.44 10.34 13.68
CA LEU A 182 19.73 9.45 12.55
C LEU A 182 21.25 9.25 12.41
N ARG A 183 21.66 8.01 12.21
CA ARG A 183 23.06 7.59 11.99
C ARG A 183 23.21 6.87 10.66
N ILE A 184 22.63 7.46 9.64
CA ILE A 184 22.68 6.97 8.25
C ILE A 184 23.77 7.75 7.51
N ARG A 185 24.54 7.05 6.70
CA ARG A 185 25.63 7.65 5.90
C ARG A 185 25.12 8.36 4.66
#